data_5ed8ae7c1f16065a3ae9cb8e3fb8f93b
#
_entry.id   5ed8ae7c1f16065a3ae9cb8e3fb8f93b
#
_cell.length_a   1.000
_cell.length_b   1.000
_cell.length_c   1.000
_cell.angle_alpha   90.00
_cell.angle_beta   90.00
_cell.angle_gamma   90.00
#
_symmetry.space_group_name_H-M   'P 1'
#
loop_
_entity.id
_entity.type
_entity.pdbx_description
1 polymer ?
#
loop_
_entity_poly.entity_id
_entity_poly.type
_entity_poly.pdbx_seq_one_letter_code
_entity_poly.pdbx_strand_id
1 'polypeptide(L)'
;MLIGKITVSLYRQLRNALAPPLERLFARHGFKIVSTYRDYPSETSKCRDRLAPFCIGFGLDLGFGGDPINESAIRVDMPKPYARTGSYSVQLGGDATRLVWFADGVLDYIYSSHLLEDFVDTRSVLVEWLRVLKPGGRLVIFCPDQVAYEAYNLREGHPEQMNPHHVHADFSLNKVRNISKYRRYKRTSCD
;
A
#
# COMPACT_ATOMS: atom_id res chain seq x y z
N MET A 1 -15.89 -7.66 28.23
CA MET A 1 -15.87 -7.78 26.76
C MET A 1 -17.17 -7.35 26.05
N LEU A 2 -18.34 -7.30 26.70
CA LEU A 2 -19.61 -6.82 26.09
C LEU A 2 -19.71 -5.28 25.99
N ILE A 3 -19.19 -4.53 26.95
CA ILE A 3 -19.32 -3.07 27.00
C ILE A 3 -18.56 -2.39 25.83
N GLY A 4 -17.42 -2.93 25.40
CA GLY A 4 -16.67 -2.39 24.27
C GLY A 4 -17.37 -2.55 22.90
N LYS A 5 -18.14 -3.63 22.72
CA LYS A 5 -18.89 -3.86 21.46
C LYS A 5 -20.11 -2.95 21.32
N ILE A 6 -20.78 -2.62 22.43
CA ILE A 6 -21.94 -1.72 22.45
C ILE A 6 -21.50 -0.30 22.12
N THR A 7 -20.38 0.16 22.67
CA THR A 7 -19.83 1.50 22.40
C THR A 7 -19.39 1.70 20.95
N VAL A 8 -18.78 0.68 20.33
CA VAL A 8 -18.37 0.73 18.92
C VAL A 8 -19.56 0.77 17.98
N SER A 9 -20.62 -0.02 18.25
CA SER A 9 -21.85 -0.01 17.47
C SER A 9 -22.57 1.34 17.53
N LEU A 10 -22.72 1.91 18.73
CA LEU A 10 -23.32 3.23 18.92
C LEU A 10 -22.51 4.34 18.25
N TYR A 11 -21.18 4.28 18.35
CA TYR A 11 -20.29 5.21 17.67
C TYR A 11 -20.46 5.15 16.13
N ARG A 12 -20.54 3.95 15.55
CA ARG A 12 -20.80 3.77 14.10
C ARG A 12 -22.12 4.36 13.66
N GLN A 13 -23.18 4.15 14.43
CA GLN A 13 -24.51 4.71 14.13
C GLN A 13 -24.49 6.24 14.17
N LEU A 14 -23.92 6.83 15.22
CA LEU A 14 -23.77 8.28 15.36
C LEU A 14 -22.89 8.88 14.25
N ARG A 15 -21.76 8.24 13.93
CA ARG A 15 -20.89 8.67 12.82
C ARG A 15 -21.66 8.68 11.51
N ASN A 16 -22.35 7.59 11.17
CA ASN A 16 -23.07 7.48 9.89
C ASN A 16 -24.23 8.48 9.78
N ALA A 17 -24.84 8.85 10.90
CA ALA A 17 -25.91 9.84 10.92
C ALA A 17 -25.39 11.29 10.84
N LEU A 18 -24.27 11.59 11.50
CA LEU A 18 -23.78 12.97 11.66
C LEU A 18 -22.68 13.34 10.65
N ALA A 19 -21.92 12.37 10.12
CA ALA A 19 -20.83 12.68 9.20
C ALA A 19 -21.30 13.34 7.91
N PRO A 20 -22.34 12.85 7.20
CA PRO A 20 -22.75 13.46 5.94
C PRO A 20 -23.20 14.94 6.04
N PRO A 21 -23.98 15.36 7.04
CA PRO A 21 -24.32 16.77 7.19
C PRO A 21 -23.13 17.65 7.59
N LEU A 22 -22.23 17.14 8.44
CA LEU A 22 -21.02 17.84 8.82
C LEU A 22 -20.04 17.98 7.65
N GLU A 23 -19.83 16.93 6.88
CA GLU A 23 -18.98 16.96 5.69
C GLU A 23 -19.48 18.00 4.67
N ARG A 24 -20.79 18.07 4.44
CA ARG A 24 -21.40 19.10 3.58
C ARG A 24 -21.22 20.52 4.10
N LEU A 25 -21.37 20.71 5.42
CA LEU A 25 -21.15 22.01 6.05
C LEU A 25 -19.69 22.46 5.88
N PHE A 26 -18.74 21.60 6.21
CA PHE A 26 -17.31 21.94 6.12
C PHE A 26 -16.81 22.07 4.67
N ALA A 27 -17.35 21.28 3.73
CA ALA A 27 -17.00 21.37 2.31
C ALA A 27 -17.37 22.74 1.72
N ARG A 28 -18.49 23.37 2.16
CA ARG A 28 -18.87 24.72 1.74
C ARG A 28 -17.83 25.79 2.13
N HIS A 29 -17.02 25.52 3.14
CA HIS A 29 -15.95 26.41 3.60
C HIS A 29 -14.55 25.96 3.18
N GLY A 30 -14.45 25.02 2.23
CA GLY A 30 -13.17 24.53 1.71
C GLY A 30 -12.44 23.53 2.62
N PHE A 31 -13.10 23.00 3.66
CA PHE A 31 -12.54 22.00 4.55
C PHE A 31 -13.03 20.60 4.21
N LYS A 32 -12.14 19.62 4.29
CA LYS A 32 -12.47 18.19 4.17
C LYS A 32 -12.34 17.53 5.54
N ILE A 33 -13.43 16.92 6.04
CA ILE A 33 -13.36 16.08 7.23
C ILE A 33 -12.79 14.72 6.80
N VAL A 34 -11.72 14.31 7.43
CA VAL A 34 -11.12 12.98 7.23
C VAL A 34 -11.27 12.21 8.54
N SER A 35 -12.02 11.11 8.51
CA SER A 35 -12.08 10.20 9.65
C SER A 35 -10.71 9.52 9.82
N THR A 36 -10.15 9.62 11.02
CA THR A 36 -8.94 8.89 11.41
C THR A 36 -9.27 7.51 12.01
N TYR A 37 -10.57 7.23 12.19
CA TYR A 37 -11.01 5.93 12.72
C TYR A 37 -11.08 4.92 11.58
N ARG A 38 -10.45 3.77 11.78
CA ARG A 38 -10.50 2.64 10.85
C ARG A 38 -11.59 1.66 11.26
N ASP A 39 -12.46 1.34 10.33
CA ASP A 39 -13.39 0.22 10.49
C ASP A 39 -12.70 -1.13 10.22
N TYR A 40 -11.62 -1.12 9.43
CA TYR A 40 -10.89 -2.33 9.03
C TYR A 40 -9.38 -2.16 9.25
N PRO A 41 -8.67 -3.23 9.63
CA PRO A 41 -7.21 -3.21 9.71
C PRO A 41 -6.62 -2.93 8.31
N SER A 42 -5.51 -2.17 8.27
CA SER A 42 -4.79 -1.98 7.01
C SER A 42 -4.23 -3.30 6.49
N GLU A 43 -3.96 -3.39 5.20
CA GLU A 43 -3.31 -4.56 4.62
C GLU A 43 -1.93 -4.79 5.27
N THR A 44 -1.17 -3.72 5.49
CA THR A 44 0.11 -3.80 6.22
C THR A 44 -0.04 -4.38 7.62
N SER A 45 -1.10 -4.01 8.37
CA SER A 45 -1.31 -4.54 9.72
C SER A 45 -1.55 -6.05 9.75
N LYS A 46 -2.07 -6.64 8.67
CA LYS A 46 -2.31 -8.09 8.55
C LYS A 46 -1.02 -8.90 8.38
N CYS A 47 0.05 -8.26 7.89
CA CYS A 47 1.31 -8.96 7.57
C CYS A 47 2.53 -8.39 8.31
N ARG A 48 2.38 -7.32 9.11
CA ARG A 48 3.49 -6.60 9.76
C ARG A 48 4.40 -7.53 10.55
N ASP A 49 3.87 -8.35 11.43
CA ASP A 49 4.68 -9.24 12.29
C ASP A 49 5.54 -10.21 11.48
N ARG A 50 5.07 -10.58 10.29
CA ARG A 50 5.78 -11.51 9.40
C ARG A 50 6.78 -10.83 8.48
N LEU A 51 6.52 -9.58 8.06
CA LEU A 51 7.29 -8.89 7.02
C LEU A 51 8.22 -7.80 7.56
N ALA A 52 7.88 -7.14 8.67
CA ALA A 52 8.74 -6.13 9.28
C ALA A 52 10.17 -6.63 9.62
N PRO A 53 10.39 -7.90 10.01
CA PRO A 53 11.74 -8.43 10.23
C PRO A 53 12.65 -8.40 8.99
N PHE A 54 12.09 -8.26 7.80
CA PHE A 54 12.86 -8.11 6.55
C PHE A 54 13.13 -6.64 6.19
N CYS A 55 12.48 -5.69 6.86
CA CYS A 55 12.54 -4.25 6.61
C CYS A 55 13.47 -3.57 7.61
N ILE A 56 14.77 -3.91 7.57
CA ILE A 56 15.81 -3.42 8.48
C ILE A 56 16.78 -2.52 7.74
N GLY A 57 17.16 -1.40 8.37
CA GLY A 57 18.09 -0.42 7.81
C GLY A 57 17.38 0.78 7.21
N PHE A 58 18.01 1.42 6.21
CA PHE A 58 17.48 2.58 5.52
C PHE A 58 16.59 2.14 4.36
N GLY A 59 15.29 2.39 4.45
CA GLY A 59 14.36 1.89 3.45
C GLY A 59 13.06 2.68 3.33
N LEU A 60 12.26 2.30 2.34
CA LEU A 60 11.00 2.94 1.97
C LEU A 60 9.82 2.04 2.25
N ASP A 61 8.70 2.67 2.59
CA ASP A 61 7.37 2.10 2.52
C ASP A 61 6.60 2.84 1.43
N LEU A 62 6.42 2.19 0.28
CA LEU A 62 5.80 2.75 -0.91
C LEU A 62 4.31 2.46 -0.94
N GLY A 63 3.50 3.52 -1.06
CA GLY A 63 2.05 3.42 -1.01
C GLY A 63 1.55 3.02 0.39
N PHE A 64 2.20 3.56 1.44
CA PHE A 64 2.00 3.11 2.83
C PHE A 64 0.59 3.33 3.37
N GLY A 65 -0.25 4.13 2.72
CA GLY A 65 -1.66 4.33 3.07
C GLY A 65 -1.92 4.90 4.48
N GLY A 66 -0.90 5.42 5.15
CA GLY A 66 -0.98 5.99 6.51
C GLY A 66 -0.67 5.00 7.65
N ASP A 67 -0.26 3.76 7.35
CA ASP A 67 0.08 2.72 8.33
C ASP A 67 1.36 1.98 7.92
N PRO A 68 2.55 2.55 8.23
CA PRO A 68 3.82 2.04 7.74
C PRO A 68 4.17 0.67 8.30
N ILE A 69 5.01 -0.07 7.57
CA ILE A 69 5.52 -1.39 7.98
C ILE A 69 6.28 -1.29 9.31
N ASN A 70 7.03 -0.21 9.51
CA ASN A 70 7.69 0.16 10.76
C ASN A 70 7.87 1.69 10.84
N GLU A 71 8.22 2.19 12.02
CA GLU A 71 8.35 3.63 12.27
C GLU A 71 9.54 4.28 11.57
N SER A 72 10.61 3.52 11.30
CA SER A 72 11.84 3.99 10.67
C SER A 72 11.77 4.06 9.15
N ALA A 73 10.75 3.44 8.53
CA ALA A 73 10.54 3.50 7.08
C ALA A 73 10.25 4.92 6.63
N ILE A 74 10.91 5.36 5.56
CA ILE A 74 10.51 6.59 4.87
C ILE A 74 9.18 6.33 4.16
N ARG A 75 8.16 7.07 4.57
CA ARG A 75 6.79 6.93 4.10
C ARG A 75 6.57 7.70 2.81
N VAL A 76 6.44 6.96 1.72
CA VAL A 76 6.24 7.50 0.38
C VAL A 76 4.82 7.19 -0.09
N ASP A 77 4.11 8.21 -0.54
CA ASP A 77 2.79 8.08 -1.13
C ASP A 77 2.53 9.24 -2.07
N MET A 78 1.42 9.21 -2.80
CA MET A 78 0.97 10.38 -3.53
C MET A 78 0.72 11.55 -2.56
N PRO A 79 0.95 12.80 -2.95
CA PRO A 79 0.69 13.97 -2.10
C PRO A 79 -0.74 14.03 -1.56
N LYS A 80 -1.69 13.45 -2.30
CA LYS A 80 -3.09 13.26 -1.91
C LYS A 80 -3.49 11.81 -2.18
N PRO A 81 -3.14 10.87 -1.30
CA PRO A 81 -3.45 9.47 -1.51
C PRO A 81 -4.97 9.25 -1.52
N TYR A 82 -5.44 8.41 -2.44
CA TYR A 82 -6.86 8.03 -2.54
C TYR A 82 -7.28 7.06 -1.43
N ALA A 83 -6.36 6.22 -0.98
CA ALA A 83 -6.57 5.30 0.14
C ALA A 83 -5.70 5.73 1.32
N ARG A 84 -6.35 6.17 2.40
CA ARG A 84 -5.64 6.51 3.64
C ARG A 84 -6.32 5.82 4.81
N THR A 85 -5.61 4.88 5.39
CA THR A 85 -6.12 4.05 6.48
C THR A 85 -5.41 4.30 7.83
N GLY A 86 -4.42 5.18 7.92
CA GLY A 86 -3.66 5.46 9.11
C GLY A 86 -3.51 6.92 9.46
N SER A 87 -2.89 7.14 10.63
CA SER A 87 -2.65 8.46 11.20
C SER A 87 -1.29 9.06 10.83
N TYR A 88 -0.35 8.25 10.33
CA TYR A 88 0.95 8.74 9.93
C TYR A 88 0.87 9.62 8.68
N SER A 89 1.65 10.69 8.66
CA SER A 89 1.73 11.58 7.50
C SER A 89 2.72 11.05 6.45
N VAL A 90 2.46 11.42 5.19
CA VAL A 90 3.41 11.24 4.09
C VAL A 90 4.67 12.05 4.40
N GLN A 91 5.85 11.45 4.24
CA GLN A 91 7.13 12.15 4.37
C GLN A 91 7.65 12.60 3.01
N LEU A 92 7.50 11.76 1.98
CA LEU A 92 7.83 12.08 0.60
C LEU A 92 6.58 11.89 -0.26
N GLY A 93 6.07 13.00 -0.79
CA GLY A 93 4.99 12.98 -1.76
C GLY A 93 5.54 12.78 -3.17
N GLY A 94 5.15 11.69 -3.85
CA GLY A 94 5.63 11.47 -5.20
C GLY A 94 5.15 10.20 -5.88
N ASP A 95 5.64 10.02 -7.09
CA ASP A 95 5.32 8.90 -7.95
C ASP A 95 6.22 7.69 -7.61
N ALA A 96 5.63 6.64 -7.10
CA ALA A 96 6.35 5.41 -6.75
C ALA A 96 6.96 4.69 -7.97
N THR A 97 6.55 5.06 -9.20
CA THR A 97 7.12 4.51 -10.43
C THR A 97 8.47 5.13 -10.79
N ARG A 98 8.83 6.27 -10.16
CA ARG A 98 10.03 7.06 -10.45
C ARG A 98 10.63 7.62 -9.16
N LEU A 99 11.57 6.88 -8.58
CA LEU A 99 12.23 7.24 -7.32
C LEU A 99 13.44 8.17 -7.56
N VAL A 100 13.19 9.28 -8.25
CA VAL A 100 14.22 10.23 -8.71
C VAL A 100 15.05 10.88 -7.60
N TRP A 101 14.53 10.86 -6.37
CA TRP A 101 15.24 11.41 -5.19
C TRP A 101 16.33 10.48 -4.63
N PHE A 102 16.37 9.24 -5.11
CA PHE A 102 17.31 8.23 -4.62
C PHE A 102 18.30 7.85 -5.71
N ALA A 103 19.59 7.92 -5.36
CA ALA A 103 20.66 7.39 -6.20
C ALA A 103 20.56 5.84 -6.27
N ASP A 104 21.28 5.25 -7.21
CA ASP A 104 21.38 3.79 -7.35
C ASP A 104 22.01 3.17 -6.11
N GLY A 105 21.44 2.08 -5.63
CA GLY A 105 22.06 1.25 -4.60
C GLY A 105 22.19 1.90 -3.22
N VAL A 106 21.25 2.75 -2.79
CA VAL A 106 21.32 3.44 -1.49
C VAL A 106 20.41 2.84 -0.41
N LEU A 107 19.41 2.06 -0.80
CA LEU A 107 18.41 1.53 0.14
C LEU A 107 18.74 0.09 0.57
N ASP A 108 18.51 -0.22 1.84
CA ASP A 108 18.62 -1.56 2.39
C ASP A 108 17.37 -2.39 2.09
N TYR A 109 16.21 -1.73 2.06
CA TYR A 109 14.94 -2.37 1.68
C TYR A 109 13.96 -1.41 1.02
N ILE A 110 13.03 -1.99 0.27
CA ILE A 110 11.76 -1.40 -0.13
C ILE A 110 10.65 -2.33 0.32
N TYR A 111 9.66 -1.79 1.00
CA TYR A 111 8.41 -2.45 1.29
C TYR A 111 7.28 -1.81 0.48
N SER A 112 6.35 -2.63 0.01
CA SER A 112 5.12 -2.17 -0.63
C SER A 112 3.99 -3.16 -0.38
N SER A 113 2.82 -2.62 -0.06
CA SER A 113 1.61 -3.39 0.21
C SER A 113 0.46 -2.88 -0.63
N HIS A 114 -0.13 -3.77 -1.44
CA HIS A 114 -1.30 -3.46 -2.26
C HIS A 114 -1.14 -2.17 -3.08
N LEU A 115 -0.04 -2.10 -3.85
CA LEU A 115 0.28 -0.98 -4.74
C LEU A 115 0.74 -1.45 -6.11
N LEU A 116 1.53 -2.53 -6.18
CA LEU A 116 2.21 -2.94 -7.41
C LEU A 116 1.21 -3.41 -8.48
N GLU A 117 0.07 -3.94 -8.06
CA GLU A 117 -1.04 -4.36 -8.92
C GLU A 117 -1.77 -3.21 -9.62
N ASP A 118 -1.60 -1.97 -9.13
CA ASP A 118 -2.22 -0.77 -9.70
C ASP A 118 -1.44 -0.22 -10.90
N PHE A 119 -0.21 -0.68 -11.13
CA PHE A 119 0.64 -0.17 -12.21
C PHE A 119 0.53 -1.01 -13.48
N VAL A 120 0.17 -0.37 -14.59
CA VAL A 120 0.07 -1.02 -15.91
C VAL A 120 1.41 -1.65 -16.32
N ASP A 121 2.53 -0.91 -16.19
CA ASP A 121 3.87 -1.42 -16.45
C ASP A 121 4.60 -1.81 -15.16
N THR A 122 4.13 -2.89 -14.54
CA THR A 122 4.72 -3.48 -13.34
C THR A 122 6.22 -3.78 -13.51
N ARG A 123 6.66 -4.09 -14.73
CA ARG A 123 8.08 -4.41 -15.00
C ARG A 123 8.97 -3.19 -14.82
N SER A 124 8.62 -2.07 -15.44
CA SER A 124 9.39 -0.82 -15.31
C SER A 124 9.43 -0.33 -13.87
N VAL A 125 8.33 -0.47 -13.14
CA VAL A 125 8.26 -0.14 -11.71
C VAL A 125 9.23 -1.00 -10.90
N LEU A 126 9.24 -2.31 -11.10
CA LEU A 126 10.17 -3.22 -10.42
C LEU A 126 11.64 -2.93 -10.78
N VAL A 127 11.94 -2.55 -12.03
CA VAL A 127 13.28 -2.14 -12.44
C VAL A 127 13.73 -0.92 -11.66
N GLU A 128 12.86 0.08 -11.51
CA GLU A 128 13.16 1.30 -10.76
C GLU A 128 13.37 1.02 -9.26
N TRP A 129 12.50 0.22 -8.65
CA TRP A 129 12.66 -0.18 -7.24
C TRP A 129 13.95 -0.96 -7.00
N LEU A 130 14.31 -1.84 -7.93
CA LEU A 130 15.57 -2.58 -7.84
C LEU A 130 16.81 -1.72 -8.11
N ARG A 131 16.69 -0.61 -8.85
CA ARG A 131 17.78 0.33 -9.10
C ARG A 131 18.27 0.95 -7.80
N VAL A 132 17.36 1.41 -6.96
CA VAL A 132 17.69 2.12 -5.72
C VAL A 132 18.10 1.20 -4.57
N LEU A 133 17.85 -0.12 -4.68
CA LEU A 133 18.29 -1.11 -3.70
C LEU A 133 19.79 -1.40 -3.81
N LYS A 134 20.47 -1.45 -2.68
CA LYS A 134 21.85 -1.94 -2.55
C LYS A 134 21.99 -3.35 -3.10
N PRO A 135 23.19 -3.78 -3.53
CA PRO A 135 23.49 -5.20 -3.68
C PRO A 135 23.18 -5.95 -2.38
N GLY A 136 22.30 -6.97 -2.45
CA GLY A 136 21.82 -7.70 -1.27
C GLY A 136 20.65 -7.03 -0.52
N GLY A 137 20.23 -5.83 -0.95
CA GLY A 137 19.02 -5.17 -0.44
C GLY A 137 17.75 -5.98 -0.69
N ARG A 138 16.71 -5.72 0.07
CA ARG A 138 15.49 -6.53 0.08
C ARG A 138 14.32 -5.78 -0.54
N LEU A 139 13.65 -6.43 -1.49
CA LEU A 139 12.36 -6.01 -2.00
C LEU A 139 11.28 -6.89 -1.33
N VAL A 140 10.47 -6.29 -0.48
CA VAL A 140 9.41 -6.94 0.31
C VAL A 140 8.07 -6.49 -0.21
N ILE A 141 7.31 -7.41 -0.82
CA ILE A 141 6.02 -7.10 -1.44
C ILE A 141 4.93 -7.94 -0.79
N PHE A 142 3.84 -7.28 -0.41
CA PHE A 142 2.59 -7.90 -0.04
C PHE A 142 1.52 -7.48 -1.06
N CYS A 143 1.04 -8.43 -1.85
CA CYS A 143 0.08 -8.17 -2.92
C CYS A 143 -1.02 -9.23 -2.93
N PRO A 144 -2.20 -8.94 -3.48
CA PRO A 144 -3.25 -9.91 -3.64
C PRO A 144 -2.86 -10.98 -4.68
N ASP A 145 -3.47 -12.14 -4.58
CA ASP A 145 -3.72 -13.00 -5.73
C ASP A 145 -5.05 -12.55 -6.33
N GLN A 146 -5.02 -11.91 -7.49
CA GLN A 146 -6.18 -11.23 -8.05
C GLN A 146 -7.34 -12.19 -8.33
N VAL A 147 -7.03 -13.37 -8.85
CA VAL A 147 -8.06 -14.39 -9.15
C VAL A 147 -8.74 -14.85 -7.86
N ALA A 148 -7.96 -15.12 -6.81
CA ALA A 148 -8.50 -15.54 -5.52
C ALA A 148 -9.29 -14.40 -4.84
N TYR A 149 -8.81 -13.16 -4.96
CA TYR A 149 -9.46 -11.97 -4.42
C TYR A 149 -10.83 -11.73 -5.05
N GLU A 150 -10.93 -11.81 -6.38
CA GLU A 150 -12.20 -11.65 -7.10
C GLU A 150 -13.16 -12.80 -6.78
N ALA A 151 -12.69 -14.04 -6.80
CA ALA A 151 -13.49 -15.21 -6.47
C ALA A 151 -14.04 -15.13 -5.03
N TYR A 152 -13.25 -14.64 -4.08
CA TYR A 152 -13.68 -14.43 -2.71
C TYR A 152 -14.80 -13.39 -2.62
N ASN A 153 -14.62 -12.19 -3.20
CA ASN A 153 -15.62 -11.12 -3.13
C ASN A 153 -16.94 -11.51 -3.82
N LEU A 154 -16.88 -12.22 -4.95
CA LEU A 154 -18.08 -12.74 -5.62
C LEU A 154 -18.82 -13.77 -4.75
N ARG A 155 -18.10 -14.70 -4.14
CA ARG A 155 -18.69 -15.74 -3.28
C ARG A 155 -19.36 -15.16 -2.04
N GLU A 156 -18.73 -14.15 -1.42
CA GLU A 156 -19.27 -13.48 -0.23
C GLU A 156 -20.37 -12.46 -0.58
N GLY A 157 -20.66 -12.22 -1.86
CA GLY A 157 -21.70 -11.31 -2.32
C GLY A 157 -21.32 -9.83 -2.20
N HIS A 158 -20.03 -9.52 -2.27
CA HIS A 158 -19.47 -8.17 -2.12
C HIS A 158 -18.70 -7.69 -3.36
N PRO A 159 -19.29 -7.75 -4.59
CA PRO A 159 -18.61 -7.29 -5.80
C PRO A 159 -18.24 -5.80 -5.75
N GLU A 160 -18.97 -5.01 -4.97
CA GLU A 160 -18.70 -3.57 -4.75
C GLU A 160 -17.42 -3.30 -3.94
N GLN A 161 -16.87 -4.32 -3.28
CA GLN A 161 -15.60 -4.21 -2.52
C GLN A 161 -14.37 -4.46 -3.40
N MET A 162 -14.55 -4.83 -4.67
CA MET A 162 -13.44 -4.98 -5.61
C MET A 162 -12.75 -3.63 -5.82
N ASN A 163 -11.42 -3.61 -5.70
CA ASN A 163 -10.65 -2.40 -5.90
C ASN A 163 -10.59 -2.05 -7.40
N PRO A 164 -11.17 -0.92 -7.84
CA PRO A 164 -11.19 -0.55 -9.26
C PRO A 164 -9.81 -0.10 -9.79
N HIS A 165 -8.82 0.07 -8.92
CA HIS A 165 -7.45 0.44 -9.29
C HIS A 165 -6.60 -0.76 -9.69
N HIS A 166 -7.00 -1.98 -9.37
CA HIS A 166 -6.30 -3.18 -9.81
C HIS A 166 -6.44 -3.34 -11.33
N VAL A 167 -5.34 -3.12 -12.05
CA VAL A 167 -5.35 -3.11 -13.54
C VAL A 167 -5.03 -4.46 -14.16
N HIS A 168 -4.66 -5.47 -13.38
CA HIS A 168 -4.28 -6.79 -13.85
C HIS A 168 -5.23 -7.86 -13.32
N ALA A 169 -5.97 -8.52 -14.20
CA ALA A 169 -6.89 -9.60 -13.83
C ALA A 169 -6.19 -10.88 -13.33
N ASP A 170 -4.90 -11.05 -13.58
CA ASP A 170 -4.10 -12.22 -13.23
C ASP A 170 -2.90 -11.90 -12.30
N PHE A 171 -2.97 -10.78 -11.56
CA PHE A 171 -1.87 -10.39 -10.69
C PHE A 171 -1.65 -11.42 -9.58
N SER A 172 -0.41 -11.84 -9.42
CA SER A 172 -0.03 -12.84 -8.41
C SER A 172 1.45 -12.78 -8.09
N LEU A 173 1.85 -13.38 -6.96
CA LEU A 173 3.25 -13.50 -6.58
C LEU A 173 4.09 -14.22 -7.65
N ASN A 174 3.51 -15.20 -8.35
CA ASN A 174 4.21 -15.91 -9.43
C ASN A 174 4.50 -15.00 -10.62
N LYS A 175 3.56 -14.10 -10.96
CA LYS A 175 3.78 -13.09 -12.01
C LYS A 175 4.93 -12.15 -11.63
N VAL A 176 4.95 -11.64 -10.40
CA VAL A 176 6.01 -10.76 -9.88
C VAL A 176 7.37 -11.48 -9.90
N ARG A 177 7.44 -12.73 -9.43
CA ARG A 177 8.67 -13.54 -9.46
C ARG A 177 9.20 -13.76 -10.86
N ASN A 178 8.35 -13.99 -11.84
CA ASN A 178 8.76 -14.18 -13.22
C ASN A 178 9.35 -12.91 -13.83
N ILE A 179 8.74 -11.75 -13.55
CA ILE A 179 9.27 -10.45 -13.98
C ILE A 179 10.67 -10.22 -13.39
N SER A 180 10.88 -10.52 -12.11
CA SER A 180 12.16 -10.29 -11.40
C SER A 180 13.29 -11.22 -11.87
N LYS A 181 12.99 -12.41 -12.34
CA LYS A 181 13.99 -13.37 -12.90
C LYS A 181 14.67 -12.85 -14.16
N TYR A 182 13.97 -12.08 -14.99
CA TYR A 182 14.52 -11.53 -16.25
C TYR A 182 15.70 -10.57 -16.03
N ARG A 183 15.87 -9.96 -14.85
CA ARG A 183 16.98 -9.05 -14.57
C ARG A 183 18.29 -9.76 -14.22
N ARG A 184 18.25 -10.98 -13.66
CA ARG A 184 19.48 -11.75 -13.40
C ARG A 184 20.21 -12.15 -14.69
N TYR A 185 19.50 -12.33 -15.79
CA TYR A 185 20.08 -12.71 -17.08
C TYR A 185 20.78 -11.57 -17.83
N LYS A 186 20.33 -10.31 -17.62
CA LYS A 186 20.94 -9.15 -18.33
C LYS A 186 22.17 -8.55 -17.65
N ARG A 187 22.43 -8.85 -16.37
CA ARG A 187 23.66 -8.38 -15.69
C ARG A 187 24.91 -9.23 -15.98
N THR A 188 24.76 -10.41 -16.55
CA THR A 188 25.88 -11.32 -16.88
C THR A 188 26.35 -11.24 -18.33
N SER A 189 25.80 -10.31 -19.13
CA SER A 189 26.16 -10.16 -20.55
C SER A 189 26.70 -8.78 -20.93
N CYS A 190 27.19 -8.00 -19.97
CA CYS A 190 27.97 -6.77 -20.21
C CYS A 190 29.29 -6.90 -19.45
N ASP A 191 30.17 -7.74 -19.99
CA ASP A 191 31.62 -7.66 -19.86
C ASP A 191 32.22 -7.37 -21.26
#